data_e3c3266ef52725cae28869c34cb40659
#
_entry.id   e3c3266ef52725cae28869c34cb40659
#
_cell.length_a   1.000
_cell.length_b   1.000
_cell.length_c   1.000
_cell.angle_alpha   90.00
_cell.angle_beta   90.00
_cell.angle_gamma   90.00
#
_symmetry.space_group_name_H-M   'P 1'
#
loop_
_entity.id
_entity.type
_entity.pdbx_description
1 polymer ?
#
loop_
_entity_poly.entity_id
_entity_poly.type
_entity_poly.pdbx_seq_one_letter_code
_entity_poly.pdbx_strand_id
1 'polypeptide(L)'
;MMGKLIVLRGNSGSGKTTTAKSLQRKLGRNTMLISQDAIRREMLMVTDGPDTKAIPLMKNLLEYGSKHCEIVILEGIMYSDWYQPLFEFAGNLYQDQIYAYYFDISFEETLKRHQTRQKCMEFGEKEMREWWREKDLSTILRETLIGKDLSMEQITDLVCADLNS
;
A
#
# COMPACT_ATOMS: atom_id res chain seq x y z
N MET A 1 10.19 21.92 1.13
CA MET A 1 10.69 20.67 0.52
C MET A 1 9.54 19.70 0.39
N MET A 2 9.40 19.13 -0.79
CA MET A 2 8.32 18.18 -1.06
C MET A 2 8.71 16.80 -0.50
N GLY A 3 7.79 16.18 0.23
CA GLY A 3 8.01 14.83 0.76
C GLY A 3 8.03 13.77 -0.34
N LYS A 4 8.53 12.59 0.00
CA LYS A 4 8.52 11.42 -0.89
C LYS A 4 7.37 10.51 -0.53
N LEU A 5 6.73 9.91 -1.54
CA LEU A 5 5.63 8.97 -1.35
C LEU A 5 6.06 7.57 -1.78
N ILE A 6 5.93 6.63 -0.87
CA ILE A 6 6.07 5.20 -1.15
C ILE A 6 4.68 4.60 -1.22
N VAL A 7 4.36 3.86 -2.28
CA VAL A 7 3.07 3.18 -2.42
C VAL A 7 3.31 1.68 -2.51
N LEU A 8 2.66 0.93 -1.63
CA LEU A 8 2.73 -0.53 -1.59
C LEU A 8 1.33 -1.10 -1.86
N ARG A 9 1.16 -1.73 -3.01
CA ARG A 9 -0.11 -2.33 -3.43
C ARG A 9 0.05 -3.82 -3.66
N GLY A 10 -1.06 -4.52 -3.67
CA GLY A 10 -1.11 -5.96 -3.90
C GLY A 10 -2.32 -6.57 -3.23
N ASN A 11 -2.62 -7.83 -3.55
CA ASN A 11 -3.74 -8.56 -2.97
C ASN A 11 -3.53 -8.85 -1.47
N SER A 12 -4.61 -9.23 -0.79
CA SER A 12 -4.57 -9.60 0.62
C SER A 12 -3.55 -10.73 0.84
N GLY A 13 -2.77 -10.65 1.92
CA GLY A 13 -1.78 -11.67 2.25
C GLY A 13 -0.46 -11.56 1.50
N SER A 14 -0.24 -10.51 0.71
CA SER A 14 0.98 -10.34 -0.09
C SER A 14 2.18 -9.80 0.70
N GLY A 15 1.98 -9.32 1.93
CA GLY A 15 3.07 -8.84 2.79
C GLY A 15 3.25 -7.32 2.82
N LYS A 16 2.38 -6.56 2.17
CA LYS A 16 2.52 -5.10 2.06
C LYS A 16 2.42 -4.36 3.41
N THR A 17 1.50 -4.78 4.29
CA THR A 17 1.34 -4.14 5.61
C THR A 17 2.56 -4.37 6.49
N THR A 18 3.07 -5.59 6.53
CA THR A 18 4.27 -5.94 7.29
C THR A 18 5.49 -5.17 6.77
N THR A 19 5.64 -5.10 5.46
CA THR A 19 6.71 -4.34 4.80
C THR A 19 6.59 -2.85 5.12
N ALA A 20 5.38 -2.28 5.05
CA ALA A 20 5.14 -0.87 5.35
C ALA A 20 5.56 -0.51 6.77
N LYS A 21 5.20 -1.33 7.75
CA LYS A 21 5.59 -1.14 9.15
C LYS A 21 7.10 -1.25 9.36
N SER A 22 7.74 -2.19 8.68
CA SER A 22 9.20 -2.36 8.71
C SER A 22 9.90 -1.13 8.12
N LEU A 23 9.42 -0.65 6.98
CA LEU A 23 9.92 0.57 6.35
C LEU A 23 9.79 1.78 7.27
N GLN A 24 8.62 1.96 7.88
CA GLN A 24 8.40 3.09 8.78
C GLN A 24 9.40 3.08 9.94
N ARG A 25 9.62 1.92 10.55
CA ARG A 25 10.60 1.78 11.65
C ARG A 25 12.03 2.08 11.19
N LYS A 26 12.39 1.60 10.00
CA LYS A 26 13.74 1.79 9.45
C LYS A 26 14.00 3.23 9.04
N LEU A 27 13.02 3.88 8.42
CA LEU A 27 13.13 5.28 7.99
C LEU A 27 13.03 6.24 9.17
N GLY A 28 12.33 5.85 10.23
CA GLY A 28 12.36 6.56 11.50
C GLY A 28 11.37 7.72 11.61
N ARG A 29 11.77 8.73 12.35
CA ARG A 29 10.91 9.88 12.67
C ARG A 29 10.48 10.64 11.42
N ASN A 30 9.27 11.19 11.48
CA ASN A 30 8.64 11.96 10.43
C ASN A 30 8.35 11.14 9.16
N THR A 31 8.16 9.83 9.35
CA THR A 31 7.66 8.91 8.32
C THR A 31 6.21 8.58 8.65
N MET A 32 5.27 9.04 7.81
CA MET A 32 3.84 8.82 7.99
C MET A 32 3.43 7.50 7.35
N LEU A 33 2.65 6.69 8.05
CA LEU A 33 2.08 5.46 7.50
C LEU A 33 0.56 5.62 7.33
N ILE A 34 0.10 5.50 6.09
CA ILE A 34 -1.32 5.51 5.73
C ILE A 34 -1.69 4.09 5.31
N SER A 35 -2.46 3.40 6.15
CA SER A 35 -2.98 2.06 5.85
C SER A 35 -4.44 2.18 5.44
N GLN A 36 -4.74 1.85 4.19
CA GLN A 36 -6.11 1.89 3.66
C GLN A 36 -7.05 1.02 4.49
N ASP A 37 -6.61 -0.18 4.84
CA ASP A 37 -7.44 -1.12 5.60
C ASP A 37 -7.77 -0.57 7.00
N ALA A 38 -6.79 0.00 7.68
CA ALA A 38 -7.01 0.61 9.01
C ALA A 38 -7.94 1.83 8.93
N ILE A 39 -7.78 2.67 7.93
CA ILE A 39 -8.66 3.83 7.72
C ILE A 39 -10.10 3.36 7.51
N ARG A 40 -10.29 2.41 6.61
CA ARG A 40 -11.61 1.94 6.24
C ARG A 40 -12.30 1.19 7.38
N ARG A 41 -11.60 0.26 8.00
CA ARG A 41 -12.16 -0.65 9.00
C ARG A 41 -12.21 -0.07 10.41
N GLU A 42 -11.14 0.61 10.83
CA GLU A 42 -10.99 1.05 12.21
C GLU A 42 -11.38 2.52 12.41
N MET A 43 -10.99 3.41 11.49
CA MET A 43 -11.29 4.84 11.63
C MET A 43 -12.71 5.18 11.21
N LEU A 44 -13.19 4.63 10.09
CA LEU A 44 -14.48 5.01 9.50
C LEU A 44 -15.55 3.95 9.59
N MET A 45 -15.18 2.67 9.69
CA MET A 45 -16.12 1.53 9.68
C MET A 45 -17.00 1.54 8.43
N VAL A 46 -16.37 1.69 7.26
CA VAL A 46 -17.07 1.76 5.97
C VAL A 46 -16.67 0.60 5.05
N THR A 47 -17.53 0.27 4.10
CA THR A 47 -17.22 -0.71 3.06
C THR A 47 -16.29 -0.14 2.01
N ASP A 48 -15.57 -1.01 1.30
CA ASP A 48 -14.78 -0.61 0.16
C ASP A 48 -15.64 -0.47 -1.09
N GLY A 49 -15.13 0.23 -2.08
CA GLY A 49 -15.84 0.49 -3.33
C GLY A 49 -15.30 1.73 -4.04
N PRO A 50 -15.81 2.00 -5.28
CA PRO A 50 -15.35 3.18 -6.04
C PRO A 50 -15.69 4.50 -5.37
N ASP A 51 -16.73 4.54 -4.53
CA ASP A 51 -17.18 5.75 -3.82
C ASP A 51 -16.91 5.66 -2.31
N THR A 52 -15.96 4.85 -1.88
CA THR A 52 -15.66 4.69 -0.46
C THR A 52 -15.28 6.01 0.21
N LYS A 53 -15.79 6.23 1.42
CA LYS A 53 -15.47 7.40 2.25
C LYS A 53 -13.99 7.45 2.66
N ALA A 54 -13.27 6.34 2.50
CA ALA A 54 -11.84 6.28 2.80
C ALA A 54 -11.03 7.18 1.84
N ILE A 55 -11.41 7.28 0.57
CA ILE A 55 -10.65 8.05 -0.44
C ILE A 55 -10.51 9.53 -0.06
N PRO A 56 -11.58 10.27 0.27
CA PRO A 56 -11.42 11.68 0.68
C PRO A 56 -10.51 11.86 1.89
N LEU A 57 -10.60 10.98 2.88
CA LEU A 57 -9.72 11.05 4.05
C LEU A 57 -8.26 10.77 3.66
N MET A 58 -8.03 9.78 2.81
CA MET A 58 -6.69 9.46 2.33
C MET A 58 -6.08 10.62 1.54
N LYS A 59 -6.88 11.33 0.73
CA LYS A 59 -6.43 12.54 0.04
C LYS A 59 -5.96 13.61 1.04
N ASN A 60 -6.74 13.84 2.09
CA ASN A 60 -6.37 14.81 3.14
C ASN A 60 -5.06 14.40 3.84
N LEU A 61 -4.89 13.11 4.12
CA LEU A 61 -3.66 12.61 4.75
C LEU A 61 -2.46 12.74 3.83
N LEU A 62 -2.62 12.45 2.53
CA LEU A 62 -1.55 12.63 1.55
C LEU A 62 -1.14 14.10 1.44
N GLU A 63 -2.11 15.01 1.43
CA GLU A 63 -1.83 16.45 1.39
C GLU A 63 -1.10 16.91 2.65
N TYR A 64 -1.56 16.48 3.82
CA TYR A 64 -0.88 16.76 5.08
C TYR A 64 0.55 16.25 5.04
N GLY A 65 0.74 15.01 4.63
CA GLY A 65 2.06 14.37 4.58
C GLY A 65 3.02 15.08 3.63
N SER A 66 2.53 15.55 2.48
CA SER A 66 3.37 16.27 1.52
C SER A 66 3.96 17.56 2.08
N LYS A 67 3.26 18.18 3.02
CA LYS A 67 3.65 19.47 3.62
C LYS A 67 4.46 19.31 4.90
N HIS A 68 4.25 18.22 5.64
CA HIS A 68 4.76 18.09 7.01
C HIS A 68 5.65 16.88 7.27
N CYS A 69 5.68 15.91 6.35
CA CYS A 69 6.44 14.68 6.52
C CYS A 69 7.54 14.55 5.47
N GLU A 70 8.67 13.98 5.86
CA GLU A 70 9.75 13.69 4.92
C GLU A 70 9.36 12.55 3.97
N ILE A 71 8.72 11.52 4.52
CA ILE A 71 8.29 10.34 3.78
C ILE A 71 6.88 9.97 4.20
N VAL A 72 6.05 9.63 3.21
CA VAL A 72 4.73 9.07 3.42
C VAL A 72 4.70 7.68 2.80
N ILE A 73 4.20 6.70 3.54
CA ILE A 73 3.98 5.34 3.06
C ILE A 73 2.47 5.14 2.94
N LEU A 74 2.00 4.80 1.76
CA LEU A 74 0.61 4.47 1.49
C LEU A 74 0.55 2.99 1.12
N GLU A 75 -0.21 2.19 1.88
CA GLU A 75 -0.33 0.75 1.61
C GLU A 75 -1.79 0.31 1.61
N GLY A 76 -2.09 -0.69 0.82
CA GLY A 76 -3.39 -1.30 0.76
C GLY A 76 -3.64 -2.08 -0.53
N ILE A 77 -4.77 -2.76 -0.58
CA ILE A 77 -5.21 -3.45 -1.79
C ILE A 77 -5.49 -2.41 -2.88
N MET A 78 -6.30 -1.43 -2.62
CA MET A 78 -6.57 -0.25 -3.44
C MET A 78 -6.66 -0.58 -4.94
N TYR A 79 -7.77 -1.18 -5.38
CA TYR A 79 -7.98 -1.56 -6.77
C TYR A 79 -7.74 -0.38 -7.73
N SER A 80 -7.04 -0.63 -8.82
CA SER A 80 -6.57 0.41 -9.74
C SER A 80 -7.69 1.29 -10.28
N ASP A 81 -8.86 0.70 -10.58
CA ASP A 81 -10.03 1.43 -11.09
C ASP A 81 -10.74 2.24 -9.98
N TRP A 82 -10.97 1.63 -8.81
CA TRP A 82 -11.67 2.30 -7.71
C TRP A 82 -10.86 3.45 -7.12
N TYR A 83 -9.54 3.28 -7.01
CA TYR A 83 -8.65 4.23 -6.37
C TYR A 83 -7.93 5.14 -7.36
N GLN A 84 -8.29 5.09 -8.64
CA GLN A 84 -7.70 5.98 -9.66
C GLN A 84 -7.73 7.46 -9.25
N PRO A 85 -8.85 8.00 -8.71
CA PRO A 85 -8.86 9.41 -8.27
C PRO A 85 -7.83 9.71 -7.19
N LEU A 86 -7.57 8.76 -6.29
CA LEU A 86 -6.54 8.91 -5.26
C LEU A 86 -5.14 8.94 -5.88
N PHE A 87 -4.89 8.06 -6.85
CA PHE A 87 -3.58 7.97 -7.52
C PHE A 87 -3.31 9.20 -8.39
N GLU A 88 -4.32 9.73 -9.07
CA GLU A 88 -4.21 10.99 -9.81
C GLU A 88 -3.89 12.16 -8.87
N PHE A 89 -4.57 12.22 -7.74
CA PHE A 89 -4.32 13.24 -6.71
C PHE A 89 -2.88 13.12 -6.18
N ALA A 90 -2.43 11.91 -5.88
CA ALA A 90 -1.05 11.67 -5.42
C ALA A 90 -0.03 12.07 -6.49
N GLY A 91 -0.31 11.74 -7.76
CA GLY A 91 0.55 12.11 -8.88
C GLY A 91 0.73 13.61 -9.03
N ASN A 92 -0.35 14.37 -8.90
CA ASN A 92 -0.29 15.83 -8.94
C ASN A 92 0.46 16.42 -7.74
N LEU A 93 0.33 15.77 -6.57
CA LEU A 93 0.87 16.28 -5.31
C LEU A 93 2.36 15.97 -5.14
N TYR A 94 2.78 14.73 -5.47
CA TYR A 94 4.16 14.25 -5.25
C TYR A 94 5.01 14.22 -6.53
N GLN A 95 4.39 14.31 -7.69
CA GLN A 95 5.07 14.37 -9.01
C GLN A 95 6.06 13.20 -9.20
N ASP A 96 7.32 13.50 -9.44
CA ASP A 96 8.37 12.51 -9.65
C ASP A 96 8.89 11.87 -8.35
N GLN A 97 8.36 12.26 -7.20
CA GLN A 97 8.75 11.73 -5.89
C GLN A 97 7.87 10.57 -5.42
N ILE A 98 7.30 9.81 -6.35
CA ILE A 98 6.50 8.61 -6.04
C ILE A 98 7.32 7.35 -6.35
N TYR A 99 7.42 6.47 -5.36
CA TYR A 99 8.10 5.19 -5.41
C TYR A 99 7.06 4.10 -5.19
N ALA A 100 6.56 3.52 -6.27
CA ALA A 100 5.42 2.61 -6.22
C ALA A 100 5.83 1.16 -6.49
N TYR A 101 5.27 0.24 -5.71
CA TYR A 101 5.58 -1.19 -5.77
C TYR A 101 4.28 -1.99 -5.73
N TYR A 102 4.22 -3.02 -6.57
CA TYR A 102 3.10 -3.95 -6.59
C TYR A 102 3.61 -5.35 -6.22
N PHE A 103 3.03 -5.93 -5.19
CA PHE A 103 3.37 -7.26 -4.70
C PHE A 103 2.68 -8.30 -5.58
N ASP A 104 3.40 -8.77 -6.58
CA ASP A 104 2.95 -9.77 -7.56
C ASP A 104 3.19 -11.18 -6.99
N ILE A 105 2.31 -11.58 -6.09
CA ILE A 105 2.37 -12.84 -5.34
C ILE A 105 1.20 -13.72 -5.78
N SER A 106 1.45 -15.03 -6.02
CA SER A 106 0.38 -15.95 -6.43
C SER A 106 -0.68 -16.08 -5.34
N PHE A 107 -1.90 -16.47 -5.74
CA PHE A 107 -2.98 -16.70 -4.79
C PHE A 107 -2.60 -17.76 -3.75
N GLU A 108 -1.97 -18.83 -4.18
CA GLU A 108 -1.54 -19.93 -3.30
C GLU A 108 -0.54 -19.45 -2.25
N GLU A 109 0.41 -18.62 -2.64
CA GLU A 109 1.39 -18.06 -1.70
C GLU A 109 0.73 -17.05 -0.74
N THR A 110 -0.22 -16.24 -1.21
CA THR A 110 -0.95 -15.31 -0.34
C THR A 110 -1.79 -16.07 0.67
N LEU A 111 -2.43 -17.16 0.27
CA LEU A 111 -3.21 -18.01 1.17
C LEU A 111 -2.32 -18.63 2.26
N LYS A 112 -1.16 -19.15 1.87
CA LYS A 112 -0.18 -19.70 2.80
C LYS A 112 0.27 -18.66 3.83
N ARG A 113 0.59 -17.45 3.39
CA ARG A 113 1.00 -16.35 4.27
C ARG A 113 -0.13 -15.93 5.20
N HIS A 114 -1.37 -15.89 4.70
CA HIS A 114 -2.55 -15.51 5.48
C HIS A 114 -2.78 -16.47 6.66
N GLN A 115 -2.58 -17.76 6.48
CA GLN A 115 -2.79 -18.77 7.52
C GLN A 115 -1.88 -18.59 8.73
N THR A 116 -0.76 -17.87 8.59
CA THR A 116 0.21 -17.62 9.66
C THR A 116 0.00 -16.29 10.39
N ARG A 117 -0.99 -15.47 9.99
CA ARG A 117 -1.23 -14.17 10.62
C ARG A 117 -2.56 -14.16 11.40
N GLN A 118 -2.69 -13.17 12.29
CA GLN A 118 -3.87 -13.04 13.17
C GLN A 118 -5.18 -12.90 12.39
N LYS A 119 -5.16 -12.23 11.26
CA LYS A 119 -6.36 -12.00 10.43
C LYS A 119 -6.98 -13.27 9.87
N CYS A 120 -6.29 -14.42 9.94
CA CYS A 120 -6.86 -15.70 9.49
C CYS A 120 -8.15 -16.07 10.26
N MET A 121 -8.35 -15.52 11.45
CA MET A 121 -9.57 -15.70 12.23
C MET A 121 -10.71 -14.75 11.80
N GLU A 122 -10.40 -13.68 11.08
CA GLU A 122 -11.36 -12.67 10.64
C GLU A 122 -11.99 -13.02 9.29
N PHE A 123 -11.16 -13.57 8.38
CA PHE A 123 -11.61 -14.00 7.06
C PHE A 123 -10.73 -15.13 6.55
N GLY A 124 -11.23 -15.93 5.62
CA GLY A 124 -10.57 -17.11 5.10
C GLY A 124 -10.36 -17.08 3.58
N GLU A 125 -10.11 -18.26 3.03
CA GLU A 125 -9.82 -18.46 1.60
C GLU A 125 -10.93 -17.92 0.69
N LYS A 126 -12.20 -18.13 1.08
CA LYS A 126 -13.36 -17.70 0.28
C LYS A 126 -13.32 -16.18 0.05
N GLU A 127 -13.15 -15.42 1.13
CA GLU A 127 -13.11 -13.97 1.08
C GLU A 127 -11.88 -13.48 0.31
N MET A 128 -10.72 -14.09 0.53
CA MET A 128 -9.50 -13.74 -0.20
C MET A 128 -9.68 -13.98 -1.70
N ARG A 129 -10.36 -15.06 -2.09
CA ARG A 129 -10.62 -15.38 -3.50
C ARG A 129 -11.61 -14.38 -4.12
N GLU A 130 -12.61 -13.96 -3.38
CA GLU A 130 -13.56 -12.93 -3.83
C GLU A 130 -12.89 -11.59 -4.05
N TRP A 131 -11.90 -11.23 -3.23
CA TRP A 131 -11.18 -9.96 -3.30
C TRP A 131 -10.00 -10.01 -4.28
N TRP A 132 -9.66 -11.18 -4.81
CA TRP A 132 -8.48 -11.37 -5.65
C TRP A 132 -8.63 -10.66 -6.99
N ARG A 133 -7.60 -9.91 -7.37
CA ARG A 133 -7.41 -9.42 -8.73
C ARG A 133 -6.02 -9.77 -9.21
N GLU A 134 -5.93 -10.41 -10.36
CA GLU A 134 -4.66 -10.81 -10.95
C GLU A 134 -3.91 -9.57 -11.45
N LYS A 135 -2.73 -9.34 -10.89
CA LYS A 135 -1.79 -8.29 -11.33
C LYS A 135 -2.48 -6.96 -11.70
N ASP A 136 -3.21 -6.40 -10.74
CA ASP A 136 -4.02 -5.19 -10.93
C ASP A 136 -3.14 -3.92 -10.92
N LEU A 137 -2.33 -3.75 -11.97
CA LEU A 137 -1.39 -2.63 -12.05
C LEU A 137 -2.10 -1.30 -12.33
N SER A 138 -1.58 -0.23 -11.74
CA SER A 138 -2.02 1.13 -12.00
C SER A 138 -1.23 1.71 -13.19
N THR A 139 -1.93 2.32 -14.14
CA THR A 139 -1.29 3.04 -15.25
C THR A 139 -0.67 4.37 -14.81
N ILE A 140 -1.07 4.87 -13.65
CA ILE A 140 -0.64 6.18 -13.13
C ILE A 140 0.65 6.06 -12.32
N LEU A 141 0.78 5.01 -11.49
CA LEU A 141 1.82 4.90 -10.47
C LEU A 141 3.17 4.39 -10.99
N ARG A 142 3.24 3.75 -12.14
CA ARG A 142 4.47 3.13 -12.69
C ARG A 142 5.13 2.18 -11.68
N GLU A 143 4.44 1.12 -11.35
CA GLU A 143 4.82 0.22 -10.26
C GLU A 143 5.95 -0.73 -10.62
N THR A 144 6.88 -0.92 -9.69
CA THR A 144 7.88 -1.98 -9.74
C THR A 144 7.27 -3.25 -9.13
N LEU A 145 7.44 -4.39 -9.80
CA LEU A 145 6.92 -5.66 -9.33
C LEU A 145 7.81 -6.26 -8.24
N ILE A 146 7.18 -6.72 -7.16
CA ILE A 146 7.83 -7.43 -6.06
C ILE A 146 7.35 -8.86 -6.07
N GLY A 147 8.24 -9.81 -6.33
CA GLY A 147 7.93 -11.23 -6.35
C GLY A 147 8.09 -11.91 -4.99
N LYS A 148 7.68 -13.19 -4.93
CA LYS A 148 7.68 -13.97 -3.68
C LYS A 148 9.08 -14.28 -3.13
N ASP A 149 10.10 -14.23 -3.98
CA ASP A 149 11.46 -14.66 -3.64
C ASP A 149 12.24 -13.60 -2.83
N LEU A 150 11.72 -12.39 -2.74
CA LEU A 150 12.32 -11.34 -1.93
C LEU A 150 11.79 -11.42 -0.50
N SER A 151 12.71 -11.45 0.48
CA SER A 151 12.35 -11.32 1.88
C SER A 151 11.89 -9.89 2.20
N MET A 152 11.20 -9.72 3.32
CA MET A 152 10.80 -8.38 3.78
C MET A 152 12.01 -7.46 3.93
N GLU A 153 13.14 -7.97 4.42
CA GLU A 153 14.37 -7.21 4.57
C GLU A 153 14.92 -6.76 3.21
N GLN A 154 14.96 -7.67 2.23
CA GLN A 154 15.40 -7.36 0.87
C GLN A 154 14.51 -6.32 0.19
N ILE A 155 13.20 -6.40 0.37
CA ILE A 155 12.24 -5.40 -0.14
C ILE A 155 12.50 -4.05 0.51
N THR A 156 12.66 -4.03 1.83
CA THR A 156 12.95 -2.80 2.59
C THR A 156 14.24 -2.15 2.10
N ASP A 157 15.28 -2.93 1.88
CA ASP A 157 16.57 -2.45 1.36
C ASP A 157 16.43 -1.90 -0.07
N LEU A 158 15.66 -2.59 -0.92
CA LEU A 158 15.39 -2.14 -2.29
C LEU A 158 14.71 -0.77 -2.30
N VAL A 159 13.66 -0.60 -1.50
CA VAL A 159 12.93 0.66 -1.41
C VAL A 159 13.85 1.78 -0.89
N CYS A 160 14.64 1.50 0.14
CA CYS A 160 15.59 2.49 0.67
C CYS A 160 16.64 2.89 -0.37
N ALA A 161 17.14 1.94 -1.15
CA ALA A 161 18.09 2.22 -2.24
C ALA A 161 17.45 3.13 -3.31
N ASP A 162 16.20 2.85 -3.68
CA ASP A 162 15.46 3.66 -4.66
C ASP A 162 15.26 5.10 -4.17
N LEU A 163 14.97 5.29 -2.88
CA LEU A 163 14.79 6.62 -2.29
C LEU A 163 16.07 7.47 -2.37
N ASN A 164 17.24 6.84 -2.41
CA ASN A 164 18.53 7.50 -2.40
C ASN A 164 19.19 7.62 -3.78
N SER A 165 18.53 7.11 -4.80
CA SER A 165 19.06 7.14 -6.18
C SER A 165 18.76 8.45 -6.90
#